data_a17026564ee7d35e62f91efd30104bda
#
_entry.id   a17026564ee7d35e62f91efd30104bda
#
_cell.length_a   1.000
_cell.length_b   1.000
_cell.length_c   1.000
_cell.angle_alpha   90.00
_cell.angle_beta   90.00
_cell.angle_gamma   90.00
#
_symmetry.space_group_name_H-M   'P 1'
#
loop_
_entity.id
_entity.type
_entity.pdbx_description
1 polymer ?
#
loop_
_entity_poly.entity_id
_entity_poly.type
_entity_poly.pdbx_seq_one_letter_code
_entity_poly.pdbx_strand_id
1 'polypeptide(L)' 'MKTAYLSQWEIQQMAEAALTSYEFSCCWKRAFQEAAEFAADELGVKATRAQAATAVRIAQTGWEGIRMSVQKMVYTPQ' A
#
# COMPACT_ATOMS: atom_id res chain seq x y z
N MET A 1 8.57 -0.75 18.19
CA MET A 1 7.39 -1.40 17.66
C MET A 1 7.75 -2.40 16.60
N LYS A 2 7.15 -3.57 16.67
CA LYS A 2 7.55 -4.57 15.72
C LYS A 2 6.90 -4.33 14.36
N THR A 3 7.57 -4.77 13.34
CA THR A 3 7.10 -4.64 11.99
C THR A 3 5.79 -5.40 11.83
N ALA A 4 4.81 -4.73 11.32
CA ALA A 4 3.51 -5.33 11.18
C ALA A 4 3.47 -6.28 10.00
N TYR A 5 2.75 -7.34 10.18
CA TYR A 5 2.43 -8.24 9.11
C TYR A 5 1.10 -7.77 8.53
N LEU A 6 1.14 -7.15 7.38
CA LEU A 6 -0.06 -6.54 6.84
C LEU A 6 -0.88 -7.55 6.07
N SER A 7 -2.17 -7.53 6.31
CA SER A 7 -3.09 -8.41 5.61
C SER A 7 -3.32 -7.89 4.20
N GLN A 8 -3.95 -8.73 3.38
CA GLN A 8 -4.32 -8.34 2.05
C GLN A 8 -5.18 -7.09 2.05
N TRP A 9 -6.12 -7.03 2.96
CA TRP A 9 -7.02 -5.88 3.04
C TRP A 9 -6.25 -4.61 3.40
N GLU A 10 -5.33 -4.72 4.33
CA GLU A 10 -4.57 -3.56 4.78
C GLU A 10 -3.68 -3.01 3.67
N ILE A 11 -3.03 -3.89 2.92
CA ILE A 11 -2.19 -3.45 1.83
C ILE A 11 -3.04 -2.81 0.74
N GLN A 12 -4.22 -3.34 0.50
CA GLN A 12 -5.13 -2.77 -0.47
C GLN A 12 -5.56 -1.38 -0.05
N GLN A 13 -5.83 -1.17 1.23
CA GLN A 13 -6.21 0.14 1.73
C GLN A 13 -5.07 1.14 1.55
N MET A 14 -3.85 0.71 1.81
CA MET A 14 -2.70 1.57 1.59
C MET A 14 -2.55 1.93 0.11
N ALA A 15 -2.79 0.98 -0.77
CA ALA A 15 -2.69 1.23 -2.19
C ALA A 15 -3.75 2.23 -2.64
N GLU A 16 -4.95 2.14 -2.10
CA GLU A 16 -5.99 3.09 -2.43
C GLU A 16 -5.65 4.48 -1.94
N ALA A 17 -5.06 4.57 -0.75
CA ALA A 17 -4.63 5.86 -0.24
C ALA A 17 -3.55 6.46 -1.12
N ALA A 18 -2.63 5.64 -1.60
CA ALA A 18 -1.57 6.10 -2.48
C ALA A 18 -2.15 6.60 -3.80
N LEU A 19 -3.10 5.87 -4.35
CA LEU A 19 -3.72 6.27 -5.60
C LEU A 19 -4.46 7.59 -5.47
N THR A 20 -5.21 7.73 -4.39
CA THR A 20 -5.93 8.97 -4.14
C THR A 20 -4.97 10.15 -4.05
N SER A 21 -3.86 9.95 -3.33
CA SER A 21 -2.88 11.00 -3.21
C SER A 21 -2.28 11.36 -4.55
N TYR A 22 -2.01 10.37 -5.38
CA TYR A 22 -1.46 10.63 -6.69
C TYR A 22 -2.44 11.40 -7.58
N GLU A 23 -3.72 11.10 -7.46
CA GLU A 23 -4.73 11.79 -8.26
C GLU A 23 -4.77 13.27 -7.97
N PHE A 24 -4.44 13.65 -6.75
CA PHE A 24 -4.40 15.06 -6.40
C PHE A 24 -3.07 15.71 -6.71
N SER A 25 -1.98 15.02 -6.44
CA SER A 25 -0.67 15.64 -6.51
C SER A 25 0.11 15.30 -7.76
N CYS A 26 -0.27 14.23 -8.44
CA CYS A 26 0.45 13.72 -9.61
C CYS A 26 1.91 13.42 -9.26
N CYS A 27 2.13 13.00 -8.03
CA CYS A 27 3.48 12.76 -7.54
C CYS A 27 3.53 11.44 -6.76
N TRP A 28 4.23 10.47 -7.29
CA TRP A 28 4.30 9.17 -6.64
C TRP A 28 5.11 9.20 -5.35
N LYS A 29 6.05 10.11 -5.25
CA LYS A 29 6.79 10.27 -4.01
C LYS A 29 5.87 10.68 -2.89
N ARG A 30 4.95 11.58 -3.18
CA ARG A 30 3.98 11.99 -2.20
C ARG A 30 3.01 10.87 -1.88
N ALA A 31 2.63 10.11 -2.89
CA ALA A 31 1.76 8.97 -2.69
C ALA A 31 2.40 7.95 -1.75
N PHE A 32 3.70 7.76 -1.88
CA PHE A 32 4.44 6.86 -1.01
C PHE A 32 4.32 7.33 0.45
N GLN A 33 4.52 8.61 0.67
CA GLN A 33 4.43 9.16 2.02
C GLN A 33 3.03 9.04 2.57
N GLU A 34 2.04 9.31 1.74
CA GLU A 34 0.66 9.24 2.20
C GLU A 34 0.25 7.81 2.54
N ALA A 35 0.73 6.85 1.78
CA ALA A 35 0.42 5.46 2.08
C ALA A 35 0.99 5.07 3.45
N ALA A 36 2.21 5.50 3.73
CA ALA A 36 2.83 5.19 5.01
C ALA A 36 2.10 5.89 6.15
N GLU A 37 1.70 7.14 5.95
CA GLU A 37 0.96 7.86 6.95
C GLU A 37 -0.42 7.27 7.17
N PHE A 38 -1.05 6.82 6.12
CA PHE A 38 -2.34 6.16 6.23
C PHE A 38 -2.22 4.91 7.11
N ALA A 39 -1.18 4.14 6.90
CA ALA A 39 -0.98 2.94 7.71
C ALA A 39 -0.85 3.29 9.19
N ALA A 40 -0.09 4.34 9.48
CA ALA A 40 0.10 4.75 10.87
C ALA A 40 -1.18 5.29 11.48
N ASP A 41 -1.89 6.13 10.74
CA ASP A 41 -3.04 6.86 11.29
C ASP A 41 -4.32 6.03 11.28
N GLU A 42 -4.55 5.29 10.21
CA GLU A 42 -5.81 4.59 10.06
C GLU A 42 -5.73 3.13 10.44
N LEU A 43 -4.60 2.50 10.16
CA LEU A 43 -4.47 1.07 10.45
C LEU A 43 -3.72 0.82 11.75
N GLY A 44 -3.10 1.86 12.30
CA GLY A 44 -2.40 1.74 13.56
C GLY A 44 -1.14 0.89 13.49
N VAL A 45 -0.53 0.80 12.32
CA VAL A 45 0.69 0.02 12.15
C VAL A 45 1.76 0.87 11.50
N LYS A 46 3.00 0.52 11.78
CA LYS A 46 4.10 1.21 11.15
C LYS A 46 4.56 0.39 9.95
N ALA A 47 4.15 0.81 8.77
CA ALA A 47 4.54 0.09 7.55
C ALA A 47 6.02 0.27 7.29
N THR A 48 6.64 -0.78 6.80
CA THR A 48 8.03 -0.68 6.38
C THR A 48 8.10 0.06 5.06
N ARG A 49 9.32 0.50 4.73
CA ARG A 49 9.53 1.13 3.45
C ARG A 49 9.15 0.21 2.30
N ALA A 50 9.47 -1.07 2.44
CA ALA A 50 9.14 -2.05 1.41
C ALA A 50 7.63 -2.19 1.25
N GLN A 51 6.90 -2.19 2.36
CA GLN A 51 5.45 -2.30 2.31
C GLN A 51 4.83 -1.09 1.64
N ALA A 52 5.32 0.10 1.97
CA ALA A 52 4.81 1.32 1.35
C ALA A 52 5.15 1.35 -0.14
N ALA A 53 6.35 0.94 -0.49
CA ALA A 53 6.74 0.90 -1.90
C ALA A 53 5.88 -0.09 -2.68
N THR A 54 5.55 -1.20 -2.07
CA THR A 54 4.70 -2.17 -2.71
C THR A 54 3.30 -1.63 -2.92
N ALA A 55 2.77 -0.92 -1.94
CA ALA A 55 1.45 -0.32 -2.07
C ALA A 55 1.43 0.68 -3.22
N VAL A 56 2.49 1.48 -3.36
CA VAL A 56 2.56 2.43 -4.46
C VAL A 56 2.62 1.71 -5.80
N ARG A 57 3.42 0.65 -5.87
CA ARG A 57 3.49 -0.11 -7.11
C ARG A 57 2.14 -0.69 -7.49
N ILE A 58 1.43 -1.20 -6.51
CA ILE A 58 0.09 -1.75 -6.76
C ILE A 58 -0.82 -0.66 -7.28
N ALA A 59 -0.76 0.52 -6.68
CA ALA A 59 -1.57 1.63 -7.13
C ALA A 59 -1.27 2.02 -8.57
N GLN A 60 0.00 1.88 -8.96
CA GLN A 60 0.41 2.22 -10.32
C GLN A 60 -0.14 1.27 -11.37
N THR A 61 -0.50 0.06 -10.99
CA THR A 61 -1.00 -0.92 -11.94
C THR A 61 -2.50 -0.86 -12.15
N GLY A 62 -3.20 -0.05 -11.34
CA GLY A 62 -4.64 0.08 -11.49
C GLY A 62 -5.39 -0.97 -10.69
N TRP A 63 -6.69 -0.93 -10.79
CA TRP A 63 -7.53 -1.74 -9.93
C TRP A 63 -7.34 -3.23 -10.14
N GLU A 64 -7.28 -3.64 -11.40
CA GLU A 64 -7.07 -5.06 -11.70
C GLU A 64 -5.72 -5.52 -11.17
N GLY A 65 -4.71 -4.70 -11.40
CA GLY A 65 -3.38 -5.02 -10.92
C GLY A 65 -3.32 -5.05 -9.41
N ILE A 66 -4.09 -4.18 -8.77
CA ILE A 66 -4.13 -4.16 -7.31
C ILE A 66 -4.57 -5.52 -6.79
N ARG A 67 -5.66 -6.03 -7.32
CA ARG A 67 -6.18 -7.29 -6.83
C ARG A 67 -5.21 -8.43 -6.99
N MET A 68 -4.65 -8.54 -8.19
CA MET A 68 -3.74 -9.64 -8.48
C MET A 68 -2.44 -9.54 -7.70
N SER A 69 -1.92 -8.32 -7.62
CA SER A 69 -0.65 -8.14 -6.92
C SER A 69 -0.77 -8.39 -5.43
N VAL A 70 -1.87 -7.97 -4.84
CA VAL A 70 -2.07 -8.19 -3.42
C VAL A 70 -2.21 -9.68 -3.13
N GLN A 71 -2.90 -10.39 -3.98
CA GLN A 71 -3.02 -11.83 -3.84
C GLN A 71 -1.67 -12.51 -3.84
N LYS A 72 -0.81 -12.09 -4.77
CA LYS A 72 0.52 -12.67 -4.86
C LYS A 72 1.36 -12.41 -3.64
N MET A 73 1.17 -11.23 -3.06
CA MET A 73 2.02 -10.81 -1.95
C MET A 73 1.67 -11.47 -0.65
N VAL A 74 0.38 -11.55 -0.37
CA VAL A 74 -0.06 -12.05 0.91
C VAL A 74 -0.23 -13.54 0.89
N TYR A 75 -0.59 -14.06 -0.22
CA TYR A 75 -0.81 -15.48 -0.36
C TYR A 75 0.45 -16.11 -0.88
N THR A 76 1.11 -16.84 -0.05
CA THR A 76 2.34 -17.51 -0.46
C THR A 76 2.08 -18.99 -0.57
N PRO A 77 1.69 -19.43 -1.70
CA PRO A 77 1.49 -20.86 -1.91
C PRO A 77 2.84 -21.52 -1.85
N GLN A 78 2.88 -22.60 -1.27
CA GLN A 78 4.16 -23.26 -1.14
C GLN A 78 4.28 -24.41 -2.01
#